data_5e40fadef7e645120dc82e04b97fd4b4
#
_entry.id   5e40fadef7e645120dc82e04b97fd4b4
#
_cell.length_a   1.000
_cell.length_b   1.000
_cell.length_c   1.000
_cell.angle_alpha   90.00
_cell.angle_beta   90.00
_cell.angle_gamma   90.00
#
_symmetry.space_group_name_H-M   'P 1'
#
loop_
_entity.id
_entity.type
_entity.pdbx_description
1 polymer ?
#
loop_
_entity_poly.entity_id
_entity_poly.type
_entity_poly.pdbx_seq_one_letter_code
_entity_poly.pdbx_strand_id
1 'polypeptide(L)'
;IEENCKMRAFTQMWDRICEERYGVTDPKARRFRYGVQVNSLGLTEAQPENNIQRIVLEALGVTLSKSARARSLQLPAWNEALGLPRPWDQQWSLRIMQVLAFETDLLAYGALFEGSKVIEGLTAELVESAQAELDDILALGGAFEAIDEMKGRLVRSHTERMRRIESGEQMVIGVNAFTETAESPLGGEDNILKVDPAVQAAAIDELAEWKANRDQAAVDAALDELERVART
;
A
#
# COMPACT_ATOMS: atom_id res chain seq x y z
N ILE A 1 -1.24 -10.18 -11.97
CA ILE A 1 -0.88 -9.70 -13.31
C ILE A 1 -1.14 -8.20 -13.42
N GLU A 2 -2.36 -7.74 -13.19
CA GLU A 2 -2.76 -6.33 -13.30
C GLU A 2 -1.89 -5.41 -12.43
N GLU A 3 -1.63 -5.76 -11.18
CA GLU A 3 -0.74 -5.00 -10.28
C GLU A 3 0.69 -4.86 -10.84
N ASN A 4 1.18 -5.89 -11.52
CA ASN A 4 2.45 -5.82 -12.24
C ASN A 4 2.39 -4.78 -13.37
N CYS A 5 1.32 -4.78 -14.16
CA CYS A 5 1.10 -3.82 -15.24
C CYS A 5 0.93 -2.39 -14.69
N LYS A 6 0.24 -2.22 -13.56
CA LYS A 6 0.05 -0.93 -12.88
C LYS A 6 1.39 -0.29 -12.49
N MET A 7 2.31 -1.05 -11.91
CA MET A 7 3.63 -0.52 -11.56
C MET A 7 4.45 -0.12 -12.80
N ARG A 8 4.32 -0.86 -13.89
CA ARG A 8 4.93 -0.50 -15.18
C ARG A 8 4.31 0.78 -15.75
N ALA A 9 2.99 0.91 -15.69
CA ALA A 9 2.27 2.11 -16.12
C ALA A 9 2.71 3.36 -15.32
N PHE A 10 2.82 3.28 -13.99
CA PHE A 10 3.31 4.37 -13.15
C PHE A 10 4.71 4.83 -13.55
N THR A 11 5.61 3.89 -13.83
CA THR A 11 6.98 4.22 -14.24
C THR A 11 6.99 4.98 -15.57
N GLN A 12 6.17 4.58 -16.53
CA GLN A 12 6.06 5.24 -17.85
C GLN A 12 5.43 6.63 -17.74
N MET A 13 4.32 6.73 -17.00
CA MET A 13 3.61 8.00 -16.81
C MET A 13 4.48 9.02 -16.08
N TRP A 14 5.18 8.61 -15.02
CA TRP A 14 6.07 9.49 -14.28
C TRP A 14 7.20 10.03 -15.13
N ASP A 15 7.87 9.18 -15.92
CA ASP A 15 8.93 9.61 -16.84
C ASP A 15 8.44 10.67 -17.81
N ARG A 16 7.29 10.40 -18.47
CA ARG A 16 6.65 11.33 -19.40
C ARG A 16 6.23 12.65 -18.73
N ILE A 17 5.57 12.61 -17.58
CA ILE A 17 5.14 13.81 -16.86
C ILE A 17 6.33 14.65 -16.43
N CYS A 18 7.41 14.04 -15.95
CA CYS A 18 8.63 14.76 -15.59
C CYS A 18 9.26 15.46 -16.79
N GLU A 19 9.28 14.83 -17.95
CA GLU A 19 9.83 15.42 -19.18
C GLU A 19 8.91 16.52 -19.73
N GLU A 20 7.66 16.18 -20.02
CA GLU A 20 6.74 17.06 -20.75
C GLU A 20 6.21 18.22 -19.91
N ARG A 21 5.88 17.97 -18.64
CA ARG A 21 5.28 18.99 -17.77
C ARG A 21 6.30 19.79 -16.97
N TYR A 22 7.39 19.15 -16.53
CA TYR A 22 8.39 19.78 -15.66
C TYR A 22 9.72 20.04 -16.36
N GLY A 23 9.90 19.65 -17.62
CA GLY A 23 11.11 19.92 -18.40
C GLY A 23 12.37 19.23 -17.86
N VAL A 24 12.22 18.15 -17.11
CA VAL A 24 13.35 17.41 -16.54
C VAL A 24 14.05 16.62 -17.64
N THR A 25 15.27 16.99 -17.98
CA THR A 25 16.04 16.36 -19.07
C THR A 25 16.91 15.18 -18.62
N ASP A 26 17.34 15.15 -17.35
CA ASP A 26 18.16 14.05 -16.81
C ASP A 26 17.29 12.77 -16.58
N PRO A 27 17.55 11.67 -17.33
CA PRO A 27 16.81 10.42 -17.15
C PRO A 27 16.94 9.82 -15.73
N LYS A 28 18.01 10.16 -15.00
CA LYS A 28 18.17 9.68 -13.61
C LYS A 28 17.22 10.39 -12.67
N ALA A 29 16.94 11.67 -12.91
CA ALA A 29 15.99 12.47 -12.14
C ALA A 29 14.53 12.08 -12.44
N ARG A 30 14.24 11.62 -13.66
CA ARG A 30 12.90 11.15 -14.08
C ARG A 30 12.52 9.76 -13.56
N ARG A 31 13.39 9.05 -12.87
CA ARG A 31 13.07 7.72 -12.35
C ARG A 31 12.01 7.78 -11.27
N PHE A 32 10.92 7.03 -11.44
CA PHE A 32 9.94 6.83 -10.39
C PHE A 32 10.54 5.98 -9.27
N ARG A 33 10.71 6.60 -8.09
CA ARG A 33 11.35 5.99 -6.91
C ARG A 33 10.34 5.88 -5.80
N TYR A 34 9.83 4.69 -5.57
CA TYR A 34 8.73 4.44 -4.64
C TYR A 34 8.94 3.17 -3.83
N GLY A 35 8.27 3.09 -2.70
CA GLY A 35 8.06 1.87 -1.95
C GLY A 35 6.66 1.34 -2.24
N VAL A 36 6.48 0.05 -2.10
CA VAL A 36 5.19 -0.62 -2.23
C VAL A 36 4.82 -1.21 -0.88
N GLN A 37 3.66 -0.85 -0.38
CA GLN A 37 2.94 -1.61 0.63
C GLN A 37 1.86 -2.40 -0.10
N VAL A 38 1.87 -3.73 0.03
CA VAL A 38 0.83 -4.55 -0.59
C VAL A 38 -0.50 -4.39 0.16
N ASN A 39 -1.59 -4.75 -0.52
CA ASN A 39 -2.94 -4.44 -0.07
C ASN A 39 -3.38 -5.30 1.13
N SER A 40 -3.65 -4.67 2.27
CA SER A 40 -4.24 -5.34 3.43
C SER A 40 -5.77 -5.44 3.38
N LEU A 41 -6.45 -4.67 2.53
CA LEU A 41 -7.91 -4.71 2.38
C LEU A 41 -8.45 -6.03 1.80
N GLY A 42 -7.58 -6.84 1.21
CA GLY A 42 -7.89 -8.18 0.72
C GLY A 42 -7.81 -9.26 1.80
N LEU A 43 -7.23 -8.95 2.96
CA LEU A 43 -7.12 -9.89 4.06
C LEU A 43 -8.48 -10.08 4.75
N THR A 44 -8.72 -11.28 5.28
CA THR A 44 -9.99 -11.65 5.89
C THR A 44 -9.81 -12.13 7.32
N GLU A 45 -10.81 -11.87 8.16
CA GLU A 45 -10.91 -12.40 9.50
C GLU A 45 -11.27 -13.88 9.48
N ALA A 46 -12.14 -14.27 8.55
CA ALA A 46 -12.52 -15.66 8.33
C ALA A 46 -11.37 -16.45 7.69
N GLN A 47 -11.04 -17.61 8.23
CA GLN A 47 -9.94 -18.47 7.76
C GLN A 47 -8.63 -17.67 7.58
N PRO A 48 -8.09 -17.08 8.66
CA PRO A 48 -6.99 -16.12 8.58
C PRO A 48 -5.68 -16.73 8.04
N GLU A 49 -5.51 -18.04 8.11
CA GLU A 49 -4.40 -18.78 7.51
C GLU A 49 -4.28 -18.56 5.99
N ASN A 50 -5.41 -18.33 5.30
CA ASN A 50 -5.40 -18.02 3.88
C ASN A 50 -4.74 -16.66 3.55
N ASN A 51 -4.64 -15.79 4.53
CA ASN A 51 -4.00 -14.49 4.34
C ASN A 51 -2.51 -14.60 4.01
N ILE A 52 -1.83 -15.63 4.54
CA ILE A 52 -0.41 -15.87 4.22
C ILE A 52 -0.25 -16.10 2.71
N GLN A 53 -1.12 -16.90 2.10
CA GLN A 53 -1.10 -17.17 0.66
C GLN A 53 -1.42 -15.90 -0.16
N ARG A 54 -2.39 -15.10 0.29
CA ARG A 54 -2.73 -13.82 -0.35
C ARG A 54 -1.53 -12.88 -0.36
N ILE A 55 -0.85 -12.73 0.77
CA ILE A 55 0.34 -11.90 0.92
C ILE A 55 1.49 -12.38 0.02
N VAL A 56 1.70 -13.69 -0.11
CA VAL A 56 2.71 -14.25 -1.04
C VAL A 56 2.38 -13.87 -2.48
N LEU A 57 1.12 -14.01 -2.90
CA LEU A 57 0.70 -13.67 -4.27
C LEU A 57 0.84 -12.16 -4.55
N GLU A 58 0.54 -11.32 -3.57
CA GLU A 58 0.74 -9.86 -3.67
C GLU A 58 2.22 -9.50 -3.75
N ALA A 59 3.07 -10.14 -2.94
CA ALA A 59 4.51 -9.96 -2.99
C ALA A 59 5.09 -10.36 -4.37
N LEU A 60 4.60 -11.44 -4.98
CA LEU A 60 4.97 -11.84 -6.34
C LEU A 60 4.58 -10.77 -7.37
N GLY A 61 3.41 -10.14 -7.22
CA GLY A 61 3.00 -9.03 -8.09
C GLY A 61 4.03 -7.89 -8.14
N VAL A 62 4.69 -7.62 -7.03
CA VAL A 62 5.74 -6.60 -6.92
C VAL A 62 7.10 -7.12 -7.40
N THR A 63 7.51 -8.31 -6.94
CA THR A 63 8.87 -8.83 -7.18
C THR A 63 9.12 -9.23 -8.63
N LEU A 64 8.08 -9.61 -9.36
CA LEU A 64 8.15 -9.90 -10.79
C LEU A 64 8.20 -8.65 -11.68
N SER A 65 8.02 -7.45 -11.09
CA SER A 65 8.03 -6.16 -11.79
C SER A 65 9.36 -5.42 -11.64
N LYS A 66 10.49 -6.09 -11.70
CA LYS A 66 11.82 -5.45 -11.53
C LYS A 66 12.06 -4.26 -12.44
N SER A 67 11.51 -4.26 -13.64
CA SER A 67 11.57 -3.12 -14.57
C SER A 67 10.86 -1.88 -14.04
N ALA A 68 9.85 -2.03 -13.20
CA ALA A 68 9.15 -0.93 -12.54
C ALA A 68 9.91 -0.30 -11.36
N ARG A 69 11.00 -0.94 -10.89
CA ARG A 69 11.96 -0.38 -9.93
C ARG A 69 11.40 0.04 -8.58
N ALA A 70 10.45 -0.71 -8.03
CA ALA A 70 10.10 -0.56 -6.61
C ALA A 70 11.36 -0.74 -5.74
N ARG A 71 11.56 0.18 -4.77
CA ARG A 71 12.78 0.18 -3.95
C ARG A 71 12.63 -0.57 -2.64
N SER A 72 11.43 -0.64 -2.15
CA SER A 72 11.09 -1.35 -0.92
C SER A 72 9.74 -2.02 -1.08
N LEU A 73 9.58 -3.11 -0.36
CA LEU A 73 8.35 -3.86 -0.27
C LEU A 73 8.00 -4.00 1.21
N GLN A 74 6.79 -3.62 1.57
CA GLN A 74 6.21 -3.86 2.88
C GLN A 74 5.05 -4.84 2.73
N LEU A 75 5.05 -5.89 3.53
CA LEU A 75 3.97 -6.87 3.63
C LEU A 75 3.20 -6.66 4.93
N PRO A 76 1.86 -6.75 4.92
CA PRO A 76 1.07 -6.74 6.14
C PRO A 76 1.32 -7.99 6.96
N ALA A 77 1.00 -7.96 8.25
CA ALA A 77 0.92 -9.17 9.04
C ALA A 77 -0.32 -9.99 8.61
N TRP A 78 -0.23 -11.31 8.64
CA TRP A 78 -1.31 -12.21 8.22
C TRP A 78 -2.61 -11.99 9.01
N ASN A 79 -2.49 -11.55 10.27
CA ASN A 79 -3.60 -11.30 11.19
C ASN A 79 -4.02 -9.83 11.28
N GLU A 80 -3.61 -8.98 10.36
CA GLU A 80 -3.95 -7.54 10.36
C GLU A 80 -5.47 -7.31 10.32
N ALA A 81 -6.23 -8.21 9.69
CA ALA A 81 -7.69 -8.16 9.68
C ALA A 81 -8.33 -8.51 11.04
N LEU A 82 -7.60 -9.18 11.92
CA LEU A 82 -8.07 -9.53 13.28
C LEU A 82 -7.77 -8.43 14.29
N GLY A 83 -6.74 -7.63 14.07
CA GLY A 83 -6.28 -6.57 14.98
C GLY A 83 -4.79 -6.31 14.93
N LEU A 84 -4.23 -5.81 16.04
CA LEU A 84 -2.80 -5.48 16.10
C LEU A 84 -1.93 -6.75 16.08
N PRO A 85 -0.94 -6.82 15.18
CA PRO A 85 -0.05 -7.97 15.09
C PRO A 85 0.96 -7.99 16.26
N ARG A 86 1.22 -9.18 16.77
CA ARG A 86 2.32 -9.42 17.71
C ARG A 86 3.66 -9.45 16.94
N PRO A 87 4.81 -9.32 17.60
CA PRO A 87 6.13 -9.43 16.94
C PRO A 87 6.32 -10.73 16.15
N TRP A 88 5.78 -11.84 16.64
CA TRP A 88 5.81 -13.14 15.95
C TRP A 88 5.03 -13.10 14.62
N ASP A 89 3.89 -12.43 14.60
CA ASP A 89 3.04 -12.33 13.41
C ASP A 89 3.73 -11.50 12.31
N GLN A 90 4.41 -10.40 12.71
CA GLN A 90 5.18 -9.58 11.79
C GLN A 90 6.42 -10.32 11.24
N GLN A 91 6.98 -11.25 11.99
CA GLN A 91 8.10 -12.06 11.54
C GLN A 91 7.74 -12.88 10.28
N TRP A 92 6.50 -13.33 10.13
CA TRP A 92 6.05 -14.04 8.93
C TRP A 92 6.21 -13.21 7.66
N SER A 93 5.88 -11.93 7.72
CA SER A 93 6.06 -11.01 6.58
C SER A 93 7.52 -10.93 6.15
N LEU A 94 8.45 -10.88 7.10
CA LEU A 94 9.88 -10.93 6.82
C LEU A 94 10.31 -12.28 6.22
N ARG A 95 9.77 -13.39 6.75
CA ARG A 95 10.09 -14.73 6.24
C ARG A 95 9.58 -14.93 4.82
N ILE A 96 8.39 -14.45 4.47
CA ILE A 96 7.89 -14.48 3.08
C ILE A 96 8.89 -13.80 2.14
N MET A 97 9.36 -12.60 2.46
CA MET A 97 10.34 -11.90 1.63
C MET A 97 11.67 -12.68 1.53
N GLN A 98 12.13 -13.28 2.63
CA GLN A 98 13.37 -14.05 2.65
C GLN A 98 13.24 -15.36 1.85
N VAL A 99 12.14 -16.08 1.97
CA VAL A 99 11.85 -17.28 1.15
C VAL A 99 11.85 -16.92 -0.33
N LEU A 100 11.15 -15.86 -0.71
CA LEU A 100 11.12 -15.39 -2.10
C LEU A 100 12.53 -15.00 -2.60
N ALA A 101 13.35 -14.40 -1.75
CA ALA A 101 14.68 -13.94 -2.14
C ALA A 101 15.75 -15.05 -2.16
N PHE A 102 15.69 -16.01 -1.24
CA PHE A 102 16.79 -16.95 -1.01
C PHE A 102 16.46 -18.41 -1.35
N GLU A 103 15.17 -18.77 -1.43
CA GLU A 103 14.74 -20.12 -1.76
C GLU A 103 14.13 -20.22 -3.17
N THR A 104 14.11 -19.10 -3.91
CA THR A 104 13.69 -19.05 -5.31
C THR A 104 14.75 -18.37 -6.17
N ASP A 105 14.60 -18.47 -7.49
CA ASP A 105 15.49 -17.83 -8.47
C ASP A 105 15.00 -16.42 -8.92
N LEU A 106 14.06 -15.83 -8.20
CA LEU A 106 13.51 -14.51 -8.54
C LEU A 106 14.56 -13.40 -8.68
N LEU A 107 15.66 -13.49 -7.93
CA LEU A 107 16.77 -12.53 -8.02
C LEU A 107 17.65 -12.73 -9.25
N ALA A 108 17.61 -13.89 -9.88
CA ALA A 108 18.45 -14.22 -11.03
C ALA A 108 17.99 -13.52 -12.32
N TYR A 109 16.70 -13.17 -12.43
CA TYR A 109 16.12 -12.65 -13.64
C TYR A 109 15.72 -11.18 -13.49
N GLY A 110 15.97 -10.37 -14.54
CA GLY A 110 15.67 -8.94 -14.55
C GLY A 110 14.25 -8.61 -14.94
N ALA A 111 13.84 -8.97 -16.14
CA ALA A 111 12.55 -8.62 -16.74
C ALA A 111 11.91 -9.87 -17.35
N LEU A 112 11.12 -10.60 -16.57
CA LEU A 112 10.50 -11.87 -17.01
C LEU A 112 9.40 -11.68 -18.05
N PHE A 113 8.75 -10.52 -18.09
CA PHE A 113 7.58 -10.25 -18.90
C PHE A 113 7.84 -9.27 -20.05
N GLU A 114 9.10 -8.92 -20.30
CA GLU A 114 9.46 -8.07 -21.42
C GLU A 114 9.14 -8.77 -22.74
N GLY A 115 8.45 -8.06 -23.66
CA GLY A 115 7.97 -8.65 -24.93
C GLY A 115 6.67 -9.47 -24.81
N SER A 116 6.09 -9.60 -23.61
CA SER A 116 4.77 -10.22 -23.45
C SER A 116 3.67 -9.29 -23.98
N LYS A 117 3.03 -9.68 -25.07
CA LYS A 117 1.91 -8.89 -25.66
C LYS A 117 0.78 -8.63 -24.68
N VAL A 118 0.51 -9.56 -23.75
CA VAL A 118 -0.54 -9.41 -22.73
C VAL A 118 -0.14 -8.33 -21.74
N ILE A 119 1.08 -8.40 -21.19
CA ILE A 119 1.57 -7.41 -20.20
C ILE A 119 1.70 -6.02 -20.84
N GLU A 120 2.20 -5.94 -22.05
CA GLU A 120 2.35 -4.67 -22.76
C GLU A 120 0.98 -4.06 -23.10
N GLY A 121 0.01 -4.86 -23.57
CA GLY A 121 -1.36 -4.42 -23.83
C GLY A 121 -2.05 -3.89 -22.57
N LEU A 122 -2.08 -4.68 -21.49
CA LEU A 122 -2.67 -4.26 -20.20
C LEU A 122 -1.97 -3.04 -19.61
N THR A 123 -0.65 -2.92 -19.80
CA THR A 123 0.09 -1.72 -19.33
C THR A 123 -0.34 -0.49 -20.12
N ALA A 124 -0.51 -0.61 -21.44
CA ALA A 124 -0.96 0.51 -22.27
C ALA A 124 -2.40 0.95 -21.92
N GLU A 125 -3.32 0.01 -21.72
CA GLU A 125 -4.69 0.29 -21.28
C GLU A 125 -4.72 1.01 -19.92
N LEU A 126 -3.87 0.59 -18.97
CA LEU A 126 -3.74 1.25 -17.67
C LEU A 126 -3.15 2.66 -17.79
N VAL A 127 -2.18 2.89 -18.67
CA VAL A 127 -1.65 4.23 -18.93
C VAL A 127 -2.73 5.15 -19.50
N GLU A 128 -3.53 4.67 -20.44
CA GLU A 128 -4.62 5.44 -21.03
C GLU A 128 -5.70 5.79 -20.02
N SER A 129 -6.18 4.81 -19.25
CA SER A 129 -7.22 5.03 -18.23
C SER A 129 -6.75 5.92 -17.08
N ALA A 130 -5.51 5.74 -16.61
CA ALA A 130 -4.94 6.58 -15.58
C ALA A 130 -4.66 8.02 -16.06
N GLN A 131 -4.33 8.20 -17.36
CA GLN A 131 -4.19 9.53 -17.92
C GLN A 131 -5.54 10.25 -17.98
N ALA A 132 -6.60 9.57 -18.41
CA ALA A 132 -7.95 10.14 -18.43
C ALA A 132 -8.40 10.57 -17.03
N GLU A 133 -8.17 9.73 -16.01
CA GLU A 133 -8.46 10.07 -14.61
C GLU A 133 -7.65 11.27 -14.11
N LEU A 134 -6.37 11.36 -14.48
CA LEU A 134 -5.52 12.50 -14.15
C LEU A 134 -6.03 13.78 -14.81
N ASP A 135 -6.42 13.72 -16.08
CA ASP A 135 -6.92 14.87 -16.82
C ASP A 135 -8.23 15.39 -16.22
N ASP A 136 -9.14 14.48 -15.79
CA ASP A 136 -10.35 14.84 -15.06
C ASP A 136 -10.03 15.59 -13.76
N ILE A 137 -9.10 15.08 -12.96
CA ILE A 137 -8.70 15.73 -11.70
C ILE A 137 -8.06 17.09 -11.95
N LEU A 138 -7.25 17.22 -13.00
CA LEU A 138 -6.65 18.50 -13.39
C LEU A 138 -7.70 19.50 -13.86
N ALA A 139 -8.73 19.05 -14.59
CA ALA A 139 -9.85 19.89 -15.02
C ALA A 139 -10.68 20.43 -13.85
N LEU A 140 -10.70 19.72 -12.71
CA LEU A 140 -11.33 20.16 -11.46
C LEU A 140 -10.46 21.15 -10.65
N GLY A 141 -9.28 21.53 -11.15
CA GLY A 141 -8.36 22.43 -10.46
C GLY A 141 -7.19 21.72 -9.76
N GLY A 142 -7.06 20.41 -9.95
CA GLY A 142 -6.00 19.59 -9.35
C GLY A 142 -6.42 18.93 -8.05
N ALA A 143 -5.50 18.19 -7.45
CA ALA A 143 -5.81 17.30 -6.33
C ALA A 143 -6.40 18.01 -5.10
N PHE A 144 -5.99 19.23 -4.80
CA PHE A 144 -6.52 19.98 -3.65
C PHE A 144 -8.00 20.35 -3.84
N GLU A 145 -8.36 20.88 -4.98
CA GLU A 145 -9.74 21.28 -5.29
C GLU A 145 -10.64 20.04 -5.50
N ALA A 146 -10.08 18.92 -5.96
CA ALA A 146 -10.80 17.70 -6.24
C ALA A 146 -10.88 16.71 -5.06
N ILE A 147 -10.42 17.05 -3.85
CA ILE A 147 -10.37 16.12 -2.70
C ILE A 147 -11.70 15.43 -2.44
N ASP A 148 -12.80 16.17 -2.41
CA ASP A 148 -14.12 15.62 -2.10
C ASP A 148 -14.63 14.71 -3.22
N GLU A 149 -14.37 15.04 -4.48
CA GLU A 149 -14.68 14.16 -5.62
C GLU A 149 -13.85 12.89 -5.58
N MET A 150 -12.54 12.98 -5.31
CA MET A 150 -11.66 11.82 -5.17
C MET A 150 -12.13 10.88 -4.05
N LYS A 151 -12.49 11.42 -2.88
CA LYS A 151 -13.10 10.65 -1.78
C LYS A 151 -14.41 9.99 -2.21
N GLY A 152 -15.27 10.73 -2.91
CA GLY A 152 -16.51 10.21 -3.44
C GLY A 152 -16.30 9.02 -4.40
N ARG A 153 -15.31 9.09 -5.30
CA ARG A 153 -14.92 8.00 -6.21
C ARG A 153 -14.47 6.77 -5.43
N LEU A 154 -13.64 6.94 -4.38
CA LEU A 154 -13.19 5.84 -3.53
C LEU A 154 -14.36 5.15 -2.80
N VAL A 155 -15.30 5.93 -2.25
CA VAL A 155 -16.49 5.38 -1.58
C VAL A 155 -17.35 4.61 -2.56
N ARG A 156 -17.60 5.13 -3.75
CA ARG A 156 -18.36 4.41 -4.80
C ARG A 156 -17.69 3.11 -5.20
N SER A 157 -16.37 3.11 -5.42
CA SER A 157 -15.59 1.93 -5.77
C SER A 157 -15.66 0.86 -4.67
N HIS A 158 -15.52 1.27 -3.40
CA HIS A 158 -15.63 0.36 -2.27
C HIS A 158 -17.05 -0.23 -2.15
N THR A 159 -18.08 0.59 -2.27
CA THR A 159 -19.49 0.14 -2.24
C THR A 159 -19.76 -0.89 -3.35
N GLU A 160 -19.29 -0.63 -4.56
CA GLU A 160 -19.47 -1.56 -5.67
C GLU A 160 -18.71 -2.90 -5.43
N ARG A 161 -17.50 -2.83 -4.88
CA ARG A 161 -16.78 -4.05 -4.48
C ARG A 161 -17.56 -4.87 -3.45
N MET A 162 -18.11 -4.21 -2.42
CA MET A 162 -18.92 -4.90 -1.40
C MET A 162 -20.17 -5.52 -2.00
N ARG A 163 -20.89 -4.79 -2.86
CA ARG A 163 -22.06 -5.32 -3.59
C ARG A 163 -21.71 -6.59 -4.37
N ARG A 164 -20.59 -6.61 -5.08
CA ARG A 164 -20.13 -7.79 -5.85
C ARG A 164 -19.80 -8.98 -4.97
N ILE A 165 -19.23 -8.75 -3.79
CA ILE A 165 -18.96 -9.81 -2.81
C ILE A 165 -20.29 -10.34 -2.23
N GLU A 166 -21.20 -9.47 -1.80
CA GLU A 166 -22.50 -9.84 -1.24
C GLU A 166 -23.38 -10.59 -2.24
N SER A 167 -23.36 -10.19 -3.49
CA SER A 167 -24.11 -10.89 -4.56
C SER A 167 -23.48 -12.21 -5.03
N GLY A 168 -22.25 -12.53 -4.60
CA GLY A 168 -21.50 -13.69 -5.07
C GLY A 168 -20.86 -13.52 -6.45
N GLU A 169 -20.97 -12.34 -7.08
CA GLU A 169 -20.29 -12.02 -8.34
C GLU A 169 -18.77 -12.05 -8.18
N GLN A 170 -18.28 -11.62 -7.03
CA GLN A 170 -16.88 -11.75 -6.63
C GLN A 170 -16.74 -12.74 -5.47
N MET A 171 -16.08 -13.86 -5.71
CA MET A 171 -15.81 -14.85 -4.67
C MET A 171 -14.62 -14.43 -3.81
N VAL A 172 -14.79 -14.53 -2.48
CA VAL A 172 -13.73 -14.38 -1.48
C VAL A 172 -13.73 -15.62 -0.60
N ILE A 173 -12.67 -16.40 -0.68
CA ILE A 173 -12.56 -17.69 0.03
C ILE A 173 -12.64 -17.47 1.54
N GLY A 174 -13.51 -18.28 2.18
CA GLY A 174 -13.80 -18.18 3.60
C GLY A 174 -14.84 -17.14 3.98
N VAL A 175 -15.20 -16.20 3.08
CA VAL A 175 -16.18 -15.13 3.33
C VAL A 175 -17.54 -15.43 2.69
N ASN A 176 -17.59 -15.59 1.37
CA ASN A 176 -18.82 -15.89 0.64
C ASN A 176 -18.74 -17.16 -0.22
N ALA A 177 -17.58 -17.86 -0.19
CA ALA A 177 -17.36 -19.14 -0.85
C ALA A 177 -16.41 -19.99 -0.01
N PHE A 178 -16.61 -21.33 -0.03
CA PHE A 178 -15.79 -22.29 0.72
C PHE A 178 -15.71 -21.96 2.22
N THR A 179 -16.85 -21.65 2.81
CA THR A 179 -16.97 -21.22 4.21
C THR A 179 -16.90 -22.37 5.22
N GLU A 180 -17.13 -23.60 4.77
CA GLU A 180 -17.02 -24.78 5.62
C GLU A 180 -15.55 -25.07 5.94
N THR A 181 -15.19 -25.04 7.22
CA THR A 181 -13.84 -25.31 7.71
C THR A 181 -13.88 -25.82 9.14
N ALA A 182 -12.82 -26.51 9.58
CA ALA A 182 -12.55 -26.68 10.99
C ALA A 182 -12.25 -25.34 11.65
N GLU A 183 -12.43 -25.24 12.96
CA GLU A 183 -12.07 -24.05 13.72
C GLU A 183 -10.56 -23.74 13.53
N SER A 184 -10.27 -22.50 13.13
CA SER A 184 -8.89 -22.10 12.90
C SER A 184 -8.14 -21.92 14.24
N PRO A 185 -7.00 -22.60 14.45
CA PRO A 185 -6.17 -22.39 15.62
C PRO A 185 -5.50 -21.00 15.65
N LEU A 186 -5.57 -20.27 14.55
CA LEU A 186 -5.06 -18.92 14.40
C LEU A 186 -6.14 -17.85 14.59
N GLY A 187 -7.39 -18.25 14.74
CA GLY A 187 -8.51 -17.37 15.07
C GLY A 187 -8.52 -16.99 16.56
N GLY A 188 -9.33 -15.98 16.89
CA GLY A 188 -9.59 -15.59 18.26
C GLY A 188 -8.72 -14.44 18.80
N GLU A 189 -9.19 -13.88 19.89
CA GLU A 189 -8.62 -12.69 20.52
C GLU A 189 -7.21 -12.88 21.11
N ASP A 190 -6.79 -14.11 21.37
CA ASP A 190 -5.45 -14.41 21.91
C ASP A 190 -4.36 -14.32 20.84
N ASN A 191 -4.74 -14.20 19.58
CA ASN A 191 -3.85 -14.10 18.44
C ASN A 191 -3.62 -12.65 17.97
N ILE A 192 -3.96 -11.67 18.77
CA ILE A 192 -3.68 -10.25 18.53
C ILE A 192 -2.96 -9.62 19.72
N LEU A 193 -2.22 -8.54 19.45
CA LEU A 193 -1.63 -7.73 20.50
C LEU A 193 -2.71 -6.88 21.18
N LYS A 194 -2.88 -7.05 22.48
CA LYS A 194 -3.72 -6.16 23.29
C LYS A 194 -2.82 -5.15 24.01
N VAL A 195 -3.12 -3.88 23.81
CA VAL A 195 -2.42 -2.80 24.52
C VAL A 195 -3.02 -2.67 25.91
N ASP A 196 -2.18 -2.75 26.94
CA ASP A 196 -2.61 -2.51 28.33
C ASP A 196 -3.04 -1.03 28.47
N PRO A 197 -4.28 -0.75 28.91
CA PRO A 197 -4.75 0.61 29.15
C PRO A 197 -3.84 1.42 30.09
N ALA A 198 -3.13 0.78 31.01
CA ALA A 198 -2.17 1.43 31.88
C ALA A 198 -0.97 2.00 31.11
N VAL A 199 -0.52 1.34 30.06
CA VAL A 199 0.56 1.85 29.18
C VAL A 199 0.10 3.10 28.44
N GLN A 200 -1.14 3.12 27.96
CA GLN A 200 -1.70 4.30 27.31
C GLN A 200 -1.83 5.48 28.29
N ALA A 201 -2.34 5.23 29.50
CA ALA A 201 -2.46 6.26 30.52
C ALA A 201 -1.08 6.83 30.88
N ALA A 202 -0.08 5.99 31.12
CA ALA A 202 1.30 6.42 31.42
C ALA A 202 1.88 7.28 30.28
N ALA A 203 1.69 6.91 29.02
CA ALA A 203 2.17 7.69 27.87
C ALA A 203 1.47 9.06 27.75
N ILE A 204 0.20 9.15 28.11
CA ILE A 204 -0.55 10.43 28.15
C ILE A 204 0.00 11.32 29.25
N ASP A 205 0.25 10.76 30.44
CA ASP A 205 0.78 11.48 31.60
C ASP A 205 2.21 11.99 31.31
N GLU A 206 3.09 11.14 30.78
CA GLU A 206 4.44 11.53 30.34
C GLU A 206 4.42 12.67 29.30
N LEU A 207 3.52 12.59 28.32
CA LEU A 207 3.37 13.64 27.32
C LEU A 207 2.86 14.95 27.94
N ALA A 208 1.92 14.87 28.87
CA ALA A 208 1.39 16.02 29.60
C ALA A 208 2.49 16.69 30.44
N GLU A 209 3.26 15.91 31.17
CA GLU A 209 4.41 16.38 31.95
C GLU A 209 5.49 17.03 31.08
N TRP A 210 5.84 16.37 29.94
CA TRP A 210 6.79 16.93 28.98
C TRP A 210 6.32 18.28 28.43
N LYS A 211 5.03 18.39 28.05
CA LYS A 211 4.45 19.66 27.57
C LYS A 211 4.45 20.76 28.65
N ALA A 212 4.19 20.41 29.91
CA ALA A 212 4.17 21.36 30.98
C ALA A 212 5.57 21.91 31.34
N ASN A 213 6.60 21.09 31.13
CA ASN A 213 7.98 21.42 31.49
C ASN A 213 8.83 21.96 30.32
N ARG A 214 8.31 21.93 29.08
CA ARG A 214 9.06 22.43 27.90
C ARG A 214 9.12 23.96 27.93
N ASP A 215 10.21 24.51 27.42
CA ASP A 215 10.32 25.96 27.16
C ASP A 215 9.43 26.34 25.96
N GLN A 216 8.23 26.81 26.26
CA GLN A 216 7.25 27.18 25.22
C GLN A 216 7.74 28.36 24.38
N ALA A 217 8.45 29.32 24.97
CA ALA A 217 8.97 30.46 24.24
C ALA A 217 10.03 30.04 23.20
N ALA A 218 10.89 29.07 23.55
CA ALA A 218 11.85 28.51 22.60
C ALA A 218 11.16 27.72 21.47
N VAL A 219 10.06 27.02 21.76
CA VAL A 219 9.26 26.31 20.74
C VAL A 219 8.62 27.30 19.77
N ASP A 220 7.99 28.35 20.29
CA ASP A 220 7.34 29.38 19.47
C ASP A 220 8.35 30.10 18.60
N ALA A 221 9.50 30.49 19.13
CA ALA A 221 10.56 31.11 18.35
C ALA A 221 11.12 30.17 17.23
N ALA A 222 11.22 28.88 17.50
CA ALA A 222 11.67 27.90 16.50
C ALA A 222 10.64 27.71 15.39
N LEU A 223 9.33 27.71 15.71
CA LEU A 223 8.25 27.62 14.74
C LEU A 223 8.17 28.88 13.86
N ASP A 224 8.32 30.08 14.47
CA ASP A 224 8.36 31.35 13.74
C ASP A 224 9.54 31.39 12.77
N GLU A 225 10.72 30.92 13.20
CA GLU A 225 11.90 30.83 12.33
C GLU A 225 11.71 29.83 11.19
N LEU A 226 11.09 28.68 11.45
CA LEU A 226 10.77 27.68 10.44
C LEU A 226 9.82 28.28 9.38
N GLU A 227 8.77 28.98 9.82
CA GLU A 227 7.84 29.66 8.91
C GLU A 227 8.54 30.74 8.09
N ARG A 228 9.40 31.54 8.72
CA ARG A 228 10.19 32.58 8.03
C ARG A 228 11.07 31.96 6.93
N VAL A 229 11.80 30.90 7.24
CA VAL A 229 12.71 30.24 6.28
C VAL A 229 11.93 29.56 5.15
N ALA A 230 10.73 29.00 5.43
CA ALA A 230 9.90 28.37 4.40
C ALA A 230 9.29 29.38 3.41
N ARG A 231 9.21 30.68 3.78
CA ARG A 231 8.68 31.75 2.93
C ARG A 231 9.76 32.47 2.09
N THR A 232 11.03 32.19 2.34
CA THR A 232 12.18 32.76 1.61
C THR A 232 12.77 31.77 0.61
#